data_57c806c44f6720b57ba8821080ae91ec
#
_entry.id   57c806c44f6720b57ba8821080ae91ec
#
_cell.length_a   1.000
_cell.length_b   1.000
_cell.length_c   1.000
_cell.angle_alpha   90.00
_cell.angle_beta   90.00
_cell.angle_gamma   90.00
#
_symmetry.space_group_name_H-M   'P 1'
#
loop_
_entity.id
_entity.type
_entity.pdbx_description
1 polymer ?
#
loop_
_entity_poly.entity_id
_entity_poly.type
_entity_poly.pdbx_seq_one_letter_code
_entity_poly.pdbx_strand_id
1 'polypeptide(L)'
;VESNNGRLLDLINEILDLSKIESGIIEFTIGPTSLHNLCREVHDAHIFRMPVGVSLVHEPSDESLMIETDKNRVFQVISNLIGNAAKFTKEGSISYGYKRVGDQIVFHVTDTGTGIEPEKVGRVFERFAKLNNHAQGTGLGLSICKSIVERLGGKITVNSEFGVGTTFNFTLPYNIIKKVADTTEGMQSSLSSQSSQLSQSSQPSDLTEQPSNETPQEQIPEKQACILIAEDTDSNYDLLNA
;
A
#
# COMPACT_ATOMS: atom_id res chain seq x y z
N VAL A 1 -3.57 -20.47 -26.33
CA VAL A 1 -2.29 -19.76 -26.59
C VAL A 1 -2.14 -18.58 -25.65
N GLU A 2 -3.17 -17.76 -25.44
CA GLU A 2 -3.13 -16.58 -24.53
C GLU A 2 -2.84 -16.93 -23.06
N SER A 3 -3.33 -18.05 -22.57
CA SER A 3 -3.11 -18.49 -21.19
C SER A 3 -1.62 -18.83 -20.88
N ASN A 4 -0.85 -19.29 -21.85
CA ASN A 4 0.55 -19.62 -21.65
C ASN A 4 1.47 -18.41 -21.71
N ASN A 5 1.15 -17.42 -22.55
CA ASN A 5 1.91 -16.18 -22.64
C ASN A 5 1.73 -15.33 -21.36
N GLY A 6 0.51 -15.25 -20.83
CA GLY A 6 0.26 -14.58 -19.54
C GLY A 6 1.07 -15.20 -18.39
N ARG A 7 1.08 -16.54 -18.30
CA ARG A 7 1.86 -17.24 -17.29
C ARG A 7 3.37 -17.05 -17.41
N LEU A 8 3.88 -16.95 -18.64
CA LEU A 8 5.31 -16.69 -18.87
C LEU A 8 5.69 -15.28 -18.42
N LEU A 9 4.85 -14.30 -18.71
CA LEU A 9 5.06 -12.92 -18.25
C LEU A 9 5.01 -12.82 -16.72
N ASP A 10 4.05 -13.48 -16.08
CA ASP A 10 3.95 -13.54 -14.62
C ASP A 10 5.22 -14.16 -14.00
N LEU A 11 5.72 -15.27 -14.58
CA LEU A 11 6.96 -15.92 -14.16
C LEU A 11 8.18 -15.00 -14.29
N ILE A 12 8.31 -14.31 -15.43
CA ILE A 12 9.40 -13.34 -15.66
C ILE A 12 9.33 -12.21 -14.64
N ASN A 13 8.15 -11.67 -14.39
CA ASN A 13 7.96 -10.58 -13.42
C ASN A 13 8.29 -11.05 -11.99
N GLU A 14 7.86 -12.25 -11.59
CA GLU A 14 8.20 -12.83 -10.29
C GLU A 14 9.72 -13.05 -10.11
N ILE A 15 10.41 -13.52 -11.15
CA ILE A 15 11.87 -13.71 -11.12
C ILE A 15 12.58 -12.37 -11.04
N LEU A 16 12.14 -11.37 -11.81
CA LEU A 16 12.68 -10.01 -11.77
C LEU A 16 12.45 -9.36 -10.41
N ASP A 17 11.26 -9.49 -9.83
CA ASP A 17 10.94 -8.99 -8.50
C ASP A 17 11.85 -9.63 -7.45
N LEU A 18 11.98 -10.96 -7.47
CA LEU A 18 12.86 -11.68 -6.55
C LEU A 18 14.32 -11.21 -6.69
N SER A 19 14.83 -11.14 -7.91
CA SER A 19 16.21 -10.69 -8.18
C SER A 19 16.47 -9.27 -7.69
N LYS A 20 15.52 -8.34 -7.92
CA LYS A 20 15.60 -6.96 -7.43
C LYS A 20 15.52 -6.88 -5.91
N ILE A 21 14.67 -7.70 -5.26
CA ILE A 21 14.59 -7.76 -3.79
C ILE A 21 15.92 -8.25 -3.21
N GLU A 22 16.53 -9.30 -3.77
CA GLU A 22 17.77 -9.89 -3.27
C GLU A 22 18.99 -9.00 -3.47
N SER A 23 19.08 -8.37 -4.63
CA SER A 23 20.17 -7.43 -4.92
C SER A 23 20.06 -6.12 -4.12
N GLY A 24 18.99 -5.93 -3.34
CA GLY A 24 18.77 -4.69 -2.59
C GLY A 24 18.39 -3.48 -3.47
N ILE A 25 18.17 -3.71 -4.77
CA ILE A 25 17.88 -2.65 -5.75
C ILE A 25 16.42 -2.17 -5.67
N ILE A 26 15.51 -2.98 -5.11
CA ILE A 26 14.14 -2.50 -4.92
C ILE A 26 14.11 -1.41 -3.86
N GLU A 27 13.77 -0.23 -4.28
CA GLU A 27 13.40 0.87 -3.41
C GLU A 27 11.95 0.65 -2.92
N PHE A 28 11.78 0.69 -1.59
CA PHE A 28 10.47 0.65 -0.97
C PHE A 28 9.97 2.09 -0.80
N THR A 29 8.78 2.36 -1.30
CA THR A 29 8.13 3.66 -1.16
C THR A 29 7.32 3.67 0.14
N ILE A 30 7.96 4.02 1.25
CA ILE A 30 7.31 4.08 2.55
C ILE A 30 6.48 5.35 2.67
N GLY A 31 5.23 5.19 3.08
CA GLY A 31 4.31 6.30 3.29
C GLY A 31 3.10 5.92 4.15
N PRO A 32 2.31 6.92 4.57
CA PRO A 32 1.13 6.70 5.41
C PRO A 32 0.09 5.88 4.66
N THR A 33 -0.27 4.74 5.21
CA THR A 33 -1.18 3.78 4.59
C THR A 33 -2.35 3.47 5.52
N SER A 34 -3.57 3.74 5.06
CA SER A 34 -4.80 3.30 5.71
C SER A 34 -5.01 1.81 5.45
N LEU A 35 -5.03 1.01 6.52
CA LEU A 35 -5.19 -0.44 6.41
C LEU A 35 -6.59 -0.82 5.95
N HIS A 36 -7.61 -0.07 6.35
CA HIS A 36 -8.98 -0.26 5.89
C HIS A 36 -9.10 -0.09 4.37
N ASN A 37 -8.56 1.02 3.82
CA ASN A 37 -8.61 1.27 2.38
C ASN A 37 -7.80 0.24 1.59
N LEU A 38 -6.64 -0.16 2.10
CA LEU A 38 -5.82 -1.20 1.49
C LEU A 38 -6.58 -2.54 1.41
N CYS A 39 -7.21 -2.97 2.51
CA CYS A 39 -7.98 -4.22 2.51
C CYS A 39 -9.20 -4.14 1.58
N ARG A 40 -9.87 -2.99 1.49
CA ARG A 40 -10.96 -2.79 0.55
C ARG A 40 -10.49 -2.89 -0.90
N GLU A 41 -9.39 -2.27 -1.27
CA GLU A 41 -8.79 -2.38 -2.60
C GLU A 41 -8.43 -3.84 -2.94
N VAL A 42 -7.87 -4.58 -1.97
CA VAL A 42 -7.60 -6.02 -2.13
C VAL A 42 -8.90 -6.79 -2.36
N HIS A 43 -9.97 -6.49 -1.58
CA HIS A 43 -11.27 -7.13 -1.76
C HIS A 43 -11.80 -6.95 -3.17
N ASP A 44 -11.84 -5.70 -3.63
CA ASP A 44 -12.37 -5.32 -4.95
C ASP A 44 -11.57 -5.97 -6.09
N ALA A 45 -10.26 -6.13 -5.92
CA ALA A 45 -9.39 -6.76 -6.91
C ALA A 45 -9.60 -8.29 -7.02
N HIS A 46 -10.09 -8.94 -5.94
CA HIS A 46 -10.14 -10.40 -5.87
C HIS A 46 -11.55 -10.99 -5.87
N ILE A 47 -12.59 -10.26 -5.45
CA ILE A 47 -13.94 -10.82 -5.29
C ILE A 47 -14.48 -11.48 -6.55
N PHE A 48 -14.27 -10.88 -7.72
CA PHE A 48 -14.74 -11.43 -9.00
C PHE A 48 -13.87 -12.55 -9.56
N ARG A 49 -12.73 -12.84 -8.92
CA ARG A 49 -11.80 -13.91 -9.33
C ARG A 49 -11.92 -15.17 -8.46
N MET A 50 -12.81 -15.15 -7.49
CA MET A 50 -13.02 -16.32 -6.63
C MET A 50 -13.64 -17.49 -7.40
N PRO A 51 -13.20 -18.71 -7.13
CA PRO A 51 -13.85 -19.91 -7.69
C PRO A 51 -15.33 -19.97 -7.29
N VAL A 52 -16.14 -20.58 -8.14
CA VAL A 52 -17.55 -20.84 -7.83
C VAL A 52 -17.63 -21.67 -6.54
N GLY A 53 -18.45 -21.26 -5.58
CA GLY A 53 -18.58 -21.92 -4.28
C GLY A 53 -17.58 -21.47 -3.21
N VAL A 54 -16.70 -20.49 -3.53
CA VAL A 54 -15.76 -19.90 -2.57
C VAL A 54 -16.14 -18.45 -2.28
N SER A 55 -16.36 -18.13 -1.02
CA SER A 55 -16.61 -16.76 -0.55
C SER A 55 -15.33 -16.09 -0.10
N LEU A 56 -15.16 -14.78 -0.44
CA LEU A 56 -14.10 -13.94 0.08
C LEU A 56 -14.67 -13.00 1.14
N VAL A 57 -14.14 -13.07 2.36
CA VAL A 57 -14.63 -12.30 3.51
C VAL A 57 -13.52 -11.41 4.06
N HIS A 58 -13.75 -10.11 4.07
CA HIS A 58 -12.94 -9.17 4.85
C HIS A 58 -13.48 -9.12 6.28
N GLU A 59 -12.68 -9.53 7.25
CA GLU A 59 -13.09 -9.52 8.66
C GLU A 59 -13.13 -8.08 9.20
N PRO A 60 -14.08 -7.78 10.11
CA PRO A 60 -14.15 -6.46 10.74
C PRO A 60 -12.82 -6.11 11.43
N SER A 61 -12.35 -4.91 11.19
CA SER A 61 -11.04 -4.41 11.68
C SER A 61 -11.18 -2.96 12.11
N ASP A 62 -10.22 -2.45 12.88
CA ASP A 62 -10.18 -1.04 13.24
C ASP A 62 -9.87 -0.19 12.00
N GLU A 63 -10.88 0.52 11.52
CA GLU A 63 -10.83 1.35 10.30
C GLU A 63 -9.89 2.57 10.45
N SER A 64 -9.58 2.97 11.68
CA SER A 64 -8.75 4.13 11.97
C SER A 64 -7.25 3.82 11.87
N LEU A 65 -6.86 2.55 11.79
CA LEU A 65 -5.46 2.16 11.79
C LEU A 65 -4.73 2.60 10.51
N MET A 66 -3.67 3.35 10.74
CA MET A 66 -2.72 3.77 9.72
C MET A 66 -1.31 3.37 10.13
N ILE A 67 -0.49 2.96 9.16
CA ILE A 67 0.92 2.61 9.37
C ILE A 67 1.80 3.27 8.31
N GLU A 68 3.07 3.47 8.63
CA GLU A 68 4.11 3.82 7.66
C GLU A 68 4.62 2.54 6.99
N THR A 69 4.26 2.34 5.72
CA THR A 69 4.65 1.15 4.97
C THR A 69 4.59 1.40 3.47
N ASP A 70 5.11 0.46 2.68
CA ASP A 70 4.88 0.45 1.23
C ASP A 70 3.53 -0.23 0.92
N LYS A 71 2.52 0.60 0.60
CA LYS A 71 1.17 0.16 0.28
C LYS A 71 1.14 -0.92 -0.81
N ASN A 72 1.91 -0.72 -1.89
CA ASN A 72 1.89 -1.62 -3.05
C ASN A 72 2.50 -2.98 -2.71
N ARG A 73 3.54 -3.00 -1.88
CA ARG A 73 4.17 -4.24 -1.43
C ARG A 73 3.29 -4.99 -0.44
N VAL A 74 2.61 -4.31 0.47
CA VAL A 74 1.64 -4.97 1.37
C VAL A 74 0.44 -5.49 0.58
N PHE A 75 -0.08 -4.73 -0.39
CA PHE A 75 -1.10 -5.20 -1.33
C PHE A 75 -0.66 -6.47 -2.06
N GLN A 76 0.59 -6.51 -2.57
CA GLN A 76 1.16 -7.66 -3.26
C GLN A 76 1.22 -8.89 -2.35
N VAL A 77 1.62 -8.73 -1.08
CA VAL A 77 1.66 -9.84 -0.10
C VAL A 77 0.26 -10.40 0.11
N ILE A 78 -0.73 -9.56 0.44
CA ILE A 78 -2.10 -10.02 0.73
C ILE A 78 -2.69 -10.68 -0.52
N SER A 79 -2.51 -10.08 -1.71
CA SER A 79 -2.99 -10.60 -2.98
C SER A 79 -2.39 -11.97 -3.31
N ASN A 80 -1.11 -12.19 -3.08
CA ASN A 80 -0.46 -13.48 -3.26
C ASN A 80 -1.02 -14.55 -2.31
N LEU A 81 -1.26 -14.17 -1.05
CA LEU A 81 -1.83 -15.11 -0.06
C LEU A 81 -3.27 -15.48 -0.42
N ILE A 82 -4.11 -14.51 -0.81
CA ILE A 82 -5.49 -14.75 -1.26
C ILE A 82 -5.51 -15.59 -2.55
N GLY A 83 -4.61 -15.30 -3.51
CA GLY A 83 -4.48 -16.08 -4.73
C GLY A 83 -4.10 -17.53 -4.47
N ASN A 84 -3.22 -17.79 -3.49
CA ASN A 84 -2.89 -19.14 -3.06
C ASN A 84 -4.09 -19.82 -2.38
N ALA A 85 -4.79 -19.12 -1.47
CA ALA A 85 -6.00 -19.62 -0.83
C ALA A 85 -7.07 -20.01 -1.86
N ALA A 86 -7.36 -19.15 -2.85
CA ALA A 86 -8.32 -19.42 -3.91
C ALA A 86 -7.96 -20.65 -4.77
N LYS A 87 -6.67 -20.89 -4.97
CA LYS A 87 -6.16 -22.02 -5.75
C LYS A 87 -6.37 -23.37 -5.04
N PHE A 88 -6.32 -23.38 -3.70
CA PHE A 88 -6.39 -24.60 -2.92
C PHE A 88 -7.75 -24.80 -2.20
N THR A 89 -8.67 -23.85 -2.32
CA THR A 89 -10.04 -23.94 -1.81
C THR A 89 -10.99 -24.19 -2.96
N LYS A 90 -11.64 -25.35 -2.96
CA LYS A 90 -12.63 -25.71 -3.99
C LYS A 90 -14.03 -25.21 -3.63
N GLU A 91 -14.39 -25.29 -2.36
CA GLU A 91 -15.64 -24.83 -1.78
C GLU A 91 -15.37 -24.33 -0.37
N GLY A 92 -16.13 -23.33 0.09
CA GLY A 92 -16.01 -22.76 1.42
C GLY A 92 -15.68 -21.29 1.44
N SER A 93 -14.68 -20.88 2.23
CA SER A 93 -14.40 -19.46 2.43
C SER A 93 -12.91 -19.16 2.55
N ILE A 94 -12.58 -17.93 2.16
CA ILE A 94 -11.29 -17.30 2.40
C ILE A 94 -11.59 -16.05 3.22
N SER A 95 -11.08 -15.97 4.45
CA SER A 95 -11.18 -14.79 5.29
C SER A 95 -9.83 -14.12 5.42
N TYR A 96 -9.82 -12.79 5.53
CA TYR A 96 -8.62 -12.02 5.77
C TYR A 96 -8.94 -10.74 6.55
N GLY A 97 -7.92 -10.24 7.22
CA GLY A 97 -8.05 -9.03 8.01
C GLY A 97 -6.73 -8.68 8.70
N TYR A 98 -6.82 -7.72 9.62
CA TYR A 98 -5.68 -7.29 10.42
C TYR A 98 -6.15 -6.90 11.82
N LYS A 99 -5.21 -6.96 12.77
CA LYS A 99 -5.41 -6.47 14.14
C LYS A 99 -4.11 -5.90 14.69
N ARG A 100 -4.23 -4.90 15.54
CA ARG A 100 -3.09 -4.39 16.30
C ARG A 100 -2.84 -5.27 17.52
N VAL A 101 -1.58 -5.68 17.70
CA VAL A 101 -1.12 -6.43 18.87
C VAL A 101 0.15 -5.74 19.38
N GLY A 102 0.03 -4.93 20.42
CA GLY A 102 1.14 -4.11 20.91
C GLY A 102 1.67 -3.13 19.87
N ASP A 103 2.95 -3.24 19.55
CA ASP A 103 3.64 -2.42 18.55
C ASP A 103 3.72 -3.07 17.16
N GLN A 104 2.82 -4.01 16.91
CA GLN A 104 2.73 -4.68 15.62
C GLN A 104 1.30 -4.70 15.08
N ILE A 105 1.16 -4.68 13.77
CA ILE A 105 -0.05 -5.08 13.06
C ILE A 105 0.14 -6.52 12.61
N VAL A 106 -0.80 -7.37 12.98
CA VAL A 106 -0.86 -8.77 12.56
C VAL A 106 -1.92 -8.89 11.49
N PHE A 107 -1.52 -9.25 10.29
CA PHE A 107 -2.41 -9.60 9.19
C PHE A 107 -2.60 -11.11 9.15
N HIS A 108 -3.75 -11.56 8.70
CA HIS A 108 -4.04 -12.96 8.46
C HIS A 108 -4.80 -13.17 7.17
N VAL A 109 -4.58 -14.32 6.54
CA VAL A 109 -5.38 -14.86 5.44
C VAL A 109 -5.62 -16.33 5.78
N THR A 110 -6.88 -16.70 5.95
CA THR A 110 -7.32 -18.04 6.34
C THR A 110 -8.21 -18.62 5.25
N ASP A 111 -7.93 -19.84 4.84
CA ASP A 111 -8.74 -20.61 3.91
C ASP A 111 -9.25 -21.92 4.52
N THR A 112 -10.38 -22.39 4.01
CA THR A 112 -10.98 -23.69 4.35
C THR A 112 -10.65 -24.74 3.29
N GLY A 113 -9.49 -24.63 2.65
CA GLY A 113 -9.08 -25.49 1.56
C GLY A 113 -8.49 -26.83 2.00
N THR A 114 -7.66 -27.40 1.13
CA THR A 114 -7.08 -28.74 1.36
C THR A 114 -6.06 -28.81 2.49
N GLY A 115 -5.61 -27.67 3.02
CA GLY A 115 -4.50 -27.62 3.97
C GLY A 115 -3.17 -28.10 3.39
N ILE A 116 -2.16 -28.18 4.24
CA ILE A 116 -0.78 -28.54 3.89
C ILE A 116 -0.34 -29.71 4.76
N GLU A 117 0.24 -30.73 4.12
CA GLU A 117 0.79 -31.88 4.81
C GLU A 117 1.90 -31.43 5.80
N PRO A 118 1.95 -31.96 7.05
CA PRO A 118 2.89 -31.53 8.08
C PRO A 118 4.35 -31.48 7.64
N GLU A 119 4.78 -32.46 6.85
CA GLU A 119 6.16 -32.56 6.35
C GLU A 119 6.52 -31.42 5.37
N LYS A 120 5.50 -30.80 4.75
CA LYS A 120 5.68 -29.76 3.75
C LYS A 120 5.57 -28.34 4.33
N VAL A 121 4.96 -28.18 5.51
CA VAL A 121 4.73 -26.86 6.15
C VAL A 121 6.04 -26.09 6.34
N GLY A 122 7.11 -26.75 6.75
CA GLY A 122 8.41 -26.09 6.95
C GLY A 122 9.07 -25.54 5.68
N ARG A 123 8.61 -25.99 4.51
CA ARG A 123 9.22 -25.67 3.22
C ARG A 123 8.40 -24.73 2.34
N VAL A 124 7.23 -24.26 2.79
CA VAL A 124 6.30 -23.47 1.96
C VAL A 124 6.89 -22.14 1.49
N PHE A 125 7.86 -21.59 2.21
CA PHE A 125 8.55 -20.34 1.88
C PHE A 125 9.86 -20.56 1.10
N GLU A 126 10.24 -21.82 0.80
CA GLU A 126 11.36 -22.11 -0.08
C GLU A 126 11.02 -21.73 -1.52
N ARG A 127 12.03 -21.33 -2.28
CA ARG A 127 11.86 -20.99 -3.70
C ARG A 127 11.53 -22.23 -4.51
N PHE A 128 10.64 -22.07 -5.47
CA PHE A 128 10.19 -23.15 -6.36
C PHE A 128 9.55 -24.33 -5.59
N ALA A 129 9.21 -24.14 -4.31
CA ALA A 129 8.51 -25.14 -3.55
C ALA A 129 7.10 -25.34 -4.14
N LYS A 130 6.84 -26.52 -4.66
CA LYS A 130 5.50 -26.96 -5.08
C LYS A 130 5.06 -28.07 -4.16
N LEU A 131 3.99 -27.82 -3.42
CA LEU A 131 3.43 -28.82 -2.49
C LEU A 131 2.81 -30.02 -3.21
N ASN A 132 2.40 -29.82 -4.48
CA ASN A 132 1.90 -30.86 -5.38
C ASN A 132 2.47 -30.66 -6.78
N ASN A 133 2.91 -31.74 -7.44
CA ASN A 133 3.46 -31.71 -8.80
C ASN A 133 2.46 -31.21 -9.87
N HIS A 134 1.17 -31.26 -9.57
CA HIS A 134 0.08 -30.81 -10.46
C HIS A 134 -0.42 -29.39 -10.11
N ALA A 135 0.12 -28.78 -9.04
CA ALA A 135 -0.30 -27.45 -8.65
C ALA A 135 0.20 -26.40 -9.64
N GLN A 136 -0.72 -25.63 -10.21
CA GLN A 136 -0.41 -24.49 -11.08
C GLN A 136 0.32 -23.41 -10.27
N GLY A 137 1.38 -22.82 -10.83
CA GLY A 137 2.13 -21.72 -10.23
C GLY A 137 3.63 -21.91 -10.31
N THR A 138 4.35 -20.85 -10.05
CA THR A 138 5.82 -20.76 -10.18
C THR A 138 6.55 -21.33 -8.96
N GLY A 139 5.89 -21.29 -7.79
CA GLY A 139 6.49 -21.59 -6.50
C GLY A 139 7.35 -20.46 -5.93
N LEU A 140 7.23 -19.25 -6.50
CA LEU A 140 7.98 -18.07 -6.06
C LEU A 140 7.14 -17.14 -5.17
N GLY A 141 5.81 -17.12 -5.32
CA GLY A 141 4.94 -16.15 -4.64
C GLY A 141 5.13 -16.08 -3.12
N LEU A 142 5.18 -17.22 -2.42
CA LEU A 142 5.38 -17.24 -0.95
C LEU A 142 6.79 -16.82 -0.53
N SER A 143 7.82 -17.16 -1.31
CA SER A 143 9.18 -16.68 -1.04
C SER A 143 9.32 -15.17 -1.26
N ILE A 144 8.60 -14.61 -2.24
CA ILE A 144 8.51 -13.15 -2.47
C ILE A 144 7.77 -12.49 -1.29
N CYS A 145 6.63 -13.05 -0.84
CA CYS A 145 5.93 -12.56 0.35
C CYS A 145 6.85 -12.50 1.57
N LYS A 146 7.60 -13.57 1.83
CA LYS A 146 8.57 -13.61 2.92
C LYS A 146 9.61 -12.50 2.81
N SER A 147 10.22 -12.35 1.64
CA SER A 147 11.26 -11.34 1.40
C SER A 147 10.72 -9.90 1.58
N ILE A 148 9.49 -9.62 1.09
CA ILE A 148 8.84 -8.30 1.27
C ILE A 148 8.58 -8.03 2.75
N VAL A 149 7.95 -8.98 3.46
CA VAL A 149 7.58 -8.81 4.87
C VAL A 149 8.82 -8.61 5.74
N GLU A 150 9.88 -9.40 5.53
CA GLU A 150 11.14 -9.27 6.27
C GLU A 150 11.81 -7.91 6.03
N ARG A 151 11.79 -7.39 4.79
CA ARG A 151 12.33 -6.05 4.48
C ARG A 151 11.49 -4.91 5.06
N LEU A 152 10.19 -5.11 5.25
CA LEU A 152 9.33 -4.17 5.97
C LEU A 152 9.45 -4.29 7.50
N GLY A 153 10.38 -5.11 8.01
CA GLY A 153 10.63 -5.29 9.44
C GLY A 153 9.66 -6.24 10.14
N GLY A 154 8.94 -7.04 9.36
CA GLY A 154 7.96 -7.99 9.86
C GLY A 154 8.42 -9.44 9.83
N LYS A 155 7.47 -10.34 10.11
CA LYS A 155 7.65 -11.80 10.06
C LYS A 155 6.42 -12.45 9.45
N ILE A 156 6.59 -13.46 8.60
CA ILE A 156 5.50 -14.28 8.07
C ILE A 156 5.56 -15.70 8.63
N THR A 157 4.40 -16.27 8.93
CA THR A 157 4.23 -17.61 9.48
C THR A 157 3.05 -18.31 8.83
N VAL A 158 2.98 -19.62 8.95
CA VAL A 158 1.90 -20.47 8.46
C VAL A 158 1.47 -21.45 9.53
N ASN A 159 0.16 -21.63 9.69
CA ASN A 159 -0.48 -22.68 10.45
C ASN A 159 -1.42 -23.41 9.49
N SER A 160 -1.32 -24.73 9.42
CA SER A 160 -2.15 -25.51 8.50
C SER A 160 -2.43 -26.87 9.06
N GLU A 161 -3.64 -27.35 8.79
CA GLU A 161 -4.08 -28.71 9.09
C GLU A 161 -4.59 -29.33 7.79
N PHE A 162 -3.99 -30.48 7.41
CA PHE A 162 -4.35 -31.16 6.18
C PHE A 162 -5.80 -31.64 6.20
N GLY A 163 -6.55 -31.30 5.19
CA GLY A 163 -7.99 -31.56 5.07
C GLY A 163 -8.90 -30.54 5.74
N VAL A 164 -8.34 -29.52 6.46
CA VAL A 164 -9.13 -28.49 7.17
C VAL A 164 -8.93 -27.11 6.57
N GLY A 165 -7.67 -26.72 6.31
CA GLY A 165 -7.35 -25.41 5.74
C GLY A 165 -6.00 -24.87 6.17
N THR A 166 -5.73 -23.62 5.77
CA THR A 166 -4.46 -22.94 6.04
C THR A 166 -4.70 -21.52 6.53
N THR A 167 -3.90 -21.07 7.49
CA THR A 167 -3.81 -19.67 7.91
C THR A 167 -2.38 -19.18 7.74
N PHE A 168 -2.20 -18.20 6.88
CA PHE A 168 -0.97 -17.41 6.80
C PHE A 168 -1.12 -16.17 7.66
N ASN A 169 -0.12 -15.89 8.50
CA ASN A 169 -0.05 -14.67 9.28
C ASN A 169 1.23 -13.93 8.93
N PHE A 170 1.15 -12.59 8.82
CA PHE A 170 2.34 -11.76 8.78
C PHE A 170 2.20 -10.53 9.65
N THR A 171 3.32 -10.03 10.14
CA THR A 171 3.37 -8.86 11.02
C THR A 171 4.08 -7.72 10.33
N LEU A 172 3.69 -6.49 10.66
CA LEU A 172 4.42 -5.28 10.31
C LEU A 172 4.55 -4.40 11.55
N PRO A 173 5.64 -3.62 11.71
CA PRO A 173 5.77 -2.67 12.79
C PRO A 173 4.64 -1.64 12.77
N TYR A 174 4.03 -1.38 13.93
CA TYR A 174 3.10 -0.29 14.11
C TYR A 174 3.86 0.97 14.49
N ASN A 175 4.32 1.71 13.48
CA ASN A 175 4.89 3.04 13.70
C ASN A 175 3.75 4.04 13.77
N ILE A 176 3.53 4.62 14.97
CA ILE A 176 2.51 5.67 15.15
C ILE A 176 2.93 6.86 14.31
N ILE A 177 2.12 7.19 13.31
CA ILE A 177 2.20 8.49 12.65
C ILE A 177 1.80 9.51 13.75
N LYS A 178 2.77 10.13 14.41
CA LYS A 178 2.48 11.29 15.24
C LYS A 178 1.90 12.33 14.29
N LYS A 179 0.56 12.49 14.29
CA LYS A 179 -0.04 13.71 13.76
C LYS A 179 0.73 14.83 14.41
N VAL A 180 1.39 15.66 13.61
CA VAL A 180 1.86 16.97 14.03
C VAL A 180 0.58 17.77 14.27
N ALA A 181 0.02 17.58 15.47
CA ALA A 181 -1.05 18.40 15.97
C ALA A 181 -0.41 19.73 16.32
N ASP A 182 -0.73 20.72 15.50
CA ASP A 182 -0.75 22.14 15.85
C ASP A 182 0.42 22.71 16.65
N THR A 183 1.45 23.10 15.89
CA THR A 183 2.34 24.18 16.33
C THR A 183 1.71 25.55 16.00
N THR A 184 0.44 25.75 16.37
CA THR A 184 -0.26 27.04 16.19
C THR A 184 -0.62 27.70 17.53
N GLU A 185 -0.42 27.04 18.68
CA GLU A 185 -0.66 27.65 19.98
C GLU A 185 0.57 28.30 20.65
N GLY A 186 1.76 28.16 20.09
CA GLY A 186 2.99 28.71 20.65
C GLY A 186 3.37 30.12 20.20
N MET A 187 2.66 30.73 19.25
CA MET A 187 3.05 32.02 18.67
C MET A 187 2.16 33.22 19.08
N GLN A 188 1.14 32.98 19.88
CA GLN A 188 0.27 34.10 20.39
C GLN A 188 0.60 34.59 21.80
N SER A 189 1.49 33.93 22.54
CA SER A 189 1.88 34.36 23.89
C SER A 189 3.15 35.19 23.98
N SER A 190 3.87 35.43 22.88
CA SER A 190 5.11 36.23 22.86
C SER A 190 4.96 37.65 22.27
N LEU A 191 3.75 38.05 21.85
CA LEU A 191 3.48 39.40 21.27
C LEU A 191 2.74 40.33 22.19
N SER A 192 2.43 39.93 23.44
CA SER A 192 1.69 40.79 24.40
C SER A 192 2.53 41.41 25.51
N SER A 193 3.84 41.31 25.49
CA SER A 193 4.70 41.84 26.58
C SER A 193 5.72 42.91 26.18
N GLN A 194 5.57 43.55 25.00
CA GLN A 194 6.47 44.68 24.62
C GLN A 194 5.75 45.89 24.04
N SER A 195 4.64 46.30 24.64
CA SER A 195 4.02 47.58 24.30
C SER A 195 3.60 48.37 25.56
N SER A 196 4.56 48.64 26.42
CA SER A 196 4.41 49.64 27.47
C SER A 196 5.78 50.17 27.88
N GLN A 197 6.29 51.09 27.09
CA GLN A 197 7.15 52.21 27.52
C GLN A 197 7.68 52.92 26.28
N LEU A 198 7.11 54.07 26.01
CA LEU A 198 7.77 55.31 25.62
C LEU A 198 6.72 56.26 24.99
N SER A 199 6.07 56.97 25.90
CA SER A 199 5.40 58.26 25.59
C SER A 199 6.36 59.35 26.02
N GLN A 200 6.74 60.22 25.13
CA GLN A 200 6.86 61.69 25.27
C GLN A 200 7.83 62.32 24.32
N SER A 201 7.29 63.21 23.57
CA SER A 201 7.71 64.55 23.26
C SER A 201 7.86 64.90 21.77
N SER A 202 7.06 65.93 21.49
CA SER A 202 7.23 67.07 20.61
C SER A 202 6.87 66.99 19.13
N GLN A 203 5.75 67.68 18.85
CA GLN A 203 5.35 68.33 17.59
C GLN A 203 6.06 69.71 17.45
N PRO A 204 5.83 70.53 16.37
CA PRO A 204 5.53 70.31 14.94
C PRO A 204 6.38 71.20 13.99
N SER A 205 6.25 71.00 12.68
CA SER A 205 6.21 72.06 11.64
C SER A 205 6.23 71.43 10.25
N ASP A 206 5.11 71.56 9.59
CA ASP A 206 4.79 72.46 8.49
C ASP A 206 5.50 72.23 7.13
N LEU A 207 4.61 72.15 6.13
CA LEU A 207 4.66 72.63 4.75
C LEU A 207 4.68 71.56 3.60
N THR A 208 3.47 71.49 3.00
CA THR A 208 3.15 71.60 1.53
C THR A 208 3.92 70.79 0.52
N GLU A 209 3.26 69.99 -0.22
CA GLU A 209 2.82 70.10 -1.62
C GLU A 209 2.57 68.71 -2.26
N GLN A 210 1.36 68.56 -2.83
CA GLN A 210 1.02 67.60 -3.86
C GLN A 210 1.42 68.17 -5.24
N PRO A 211 1.28 67.48 -6.40
CA PRO A 211 0.83 66.12 -6.68
C PRO A 211 1.60 65.42 -7.82
N SER A 212 1.09 64.25 -8.15
CA SER A 212 1.00 63.65 -9.47
C SER A 212 1.82 62.42 -9.77
N ASN A 213 1.06 61.45 -10.11
CA ASN A 213 1.10 60.53 -11.27
C ASN A 213 1.83 59.18 -11.19
N GLU A 214 0.96 58.26 -11.43
CA GLU A 214 1.12 57.06 -12.30
C GLU A 214 1.68 55.80 -11.73
N THR A 215 0.72 54.88 -11.59
CA THR A 215 0.84 53.40 -11.64
C THR A 215 1.77 52.93 -12.75
N PRO A 216 2.46 51.79 -12.59
CA PRO A 216 1.93 50.61 -13.22
C PRO A 216 1.83 49.37 -12.34
N GLN A 217 0.72 48.71 -12.51
CA GLN A 217 0.47 47.34 -12.07
C GLN A 217 1.43 46.38 -12.76
N GLU A 218 2.26 45.72 -12.03
CA GLU A 218 2.97 44.56 -12.50
C GLU A 218 2.10 43.31 -12.26
N GLN A 219 1.52 42.84 -13.35
CA GLN A 219 0.79 41.59 -13.42
C GLN A 219 1.77 40.42 -13.22
N ILE A 220 1.52 39.63 -12.18
CA ILE A 220 2.16 38.33 -11.99
C ILE A 220 1.46 37.36 -12.96
N PRO A 221 2.16 36.69 -13.88
CA PRO A 221 1.51 35.69 -14.74
C PRO A 221 1.19 34.42 -13.93
N GLU A 222 -0.09 34.09 -13.91
CA GLU A 222 -0.56 32.76 -13.51
C GLU A 222 0.15 31.70 -14.34
N LYS A 223 0.93 30.85 -13.70
CA LYS A 223 1.43 29.62 -14.30
C LYS A 223 0.26 28.64 -14.43
N GLN A 224 -0.35 28.61 -15.59
CA GLN A 224 -1.19 27.50 -16.00
C GLN A 224 -0.32 26.25 -16.08
N ALA A 225 -0.58 25.30 -15.19
CA ALA A 225 -0.03 23.96 -15.31
C ALA A 225 -0.70 23.26 -16.48
N CYS A 226 0.00 23.14 -17.60
CA CYS A 226 -0.42 22.27 -18.69
C CYS A 226 -0.15 20.83 -18.28
N ILE A 227 -1.20 20.07 -17.99
CA ILE A 227 -1.13 18.61 -17.88
C ILE A 227 -1.12 18.09 -19.32
N LEU A 228 0.03 17.62 -19.79
CA LEU A 228 0.15 16.90 -21.05
C LEU A 228 -0.36 15.47 -20.82
N ILE A 229 -1.61 15.19 -21.18
CA ILE A 229 -2.10 13.83 -21.28
C ILE A 229 -1.65 13.31 -22.64
N ALA A 230 -0.60 12.53 -22.69
CA ALA A 230 -0.24 11.76 -23.87
C ALA A 230 -1.16 10.52 -23.90
N GLU A 231 -2.27 10.62 -24.60
CA GLU A 231 -3.07 9.45 -24.99
C GLU A 231 -2.48 8.91 -26.30
N ASP A 232 -1.88 7.72 -26.20
CA ASP A 232 -1.50 6.92 -27.38
C ASP A 232 -2.75 6.17 -27.85
N THR A 233 -3.56 6.85 -28.70
CA THR A 233 -4.85 6.32 -29.16
C THR A 233 -4.84 5.86 -30.62
N ASP A 234 -3.68 5.69 -31.26
CA ASP A 234 -3.65 5.31 -32.69
C ASP A 234 -3.54 3.81 -32.97
N SER A 235 -3.60 2.93 -31.97
CA SER A 235 -3.45 1.47 -32.19
C SER A 235 -4.73 0.62 -32.17
N ASN A 236 -5.89 1.16 -31.81
CA ASN A 236 -7.08 0.33 -31.57
C ASN A 236 -8.26 0.54 -32.55
N TYR A 237 -8.14 1.38 -33.55
CA TYR A 237 -9.26 1.64 -34.49
C TYR A 237 -9.24 0.81 -35.77
N ASP A 238 -8.14 0.16 -36.13
CA ASP A 238 -8.04 -0.62 -37.38
C ASP A 238 -8.47 -2.09 -37.24
N LEU A 239 -8.91 -2.55 -36.08
CA LEU A 239 -9.31 -3.95 -35.83
C LEU A 239 -10.82 -4.17 -35.81
N LEU A 240 -11.64 -3.14 -36.02
CA LEU A 240 -13.11 -3.24 -36.00
C LEU A 240 -13.79 -3.04 -37.37
N ASN A 241 -13.02 -2.87 -38.45
CA ASN A 241 -13.55 -2.67 -39.82
C ASN A 241 -12.91 -3.61 -40.88
N ALA A 242 -12.58 -4.84 -40.50
CA ALA A 242 -12.22 -5.88 -41.45
C ALA A 242 -13.07 -7.13 -41.29
#